data_94df19a4093fb05e856c33cdd2c0f47a
#
_entry.id   94df19a4093fb05e856c33cdd2c0f47a
#
_cell.length_a   1.000
_cell.length_b   1.000
_cell.length_c   1.000
_cell.angle_alpha   90.00
_cell.angle_beta   90.00
_cell.angle_gamma   90.00
#
_symmetry.space_group_name_H-M   'P 1'
#
loop_
_entity.id
_entity.type
_entity.pdbx_description
1 polymer ?
#
loop_
_entity_poly.entity_id
_entity_poly.type
_entity_poly.pdbx_seq_one_letter_code
_entity_poly.pdbx_strand_id
1 'polypeptide(L)'
;MFTDENGRDVMRECRNGCRSKILHERTLRFADIPEAFRDVRLDNFRKEVYREPESREKIVDVAEAVRYWLRGFSEFRKAGVGLYFYSATKGSGKTRLMVSIGNELMEKYGVRVKFATSLQILDEIRRTWDGARKEQTESRLLNSLITTEILMIDDFGVEQEKGWVNEKFYSIINGRYIGRKVTLFTSNQRLDDLHYDSRIVSRIQERVFQIPFPEESVRKNIAEQLRKQLFNGITEDRR
;
A
#
# COMPACT_ATOMS: atom_id res chain seq x y z
N MET A 1 3.79 25.19 -27.96
CA MET A 1 5.10 25.74 -27.59
C MET A 1 4.92 27.25 -27.57
N PHE A 2 5.29 27.89 -26.49
CA PHE A 2 5.27 29.34 -26.39
C PHE A 2 6.72 29.78 -26.18
N THR A 3 7.16 30.78 -26.93
CA THR A 3 8.46 31.37 -26.80
C THR A 3 8.36 32.66 -25.96
N ASP A 4 9.35 32.93 -25.11
CA ASP A 4 9.44 34.21 -24.39
C ASP A 4 9.92 35.33 -25.32
N GLU A 5 9.97 36.56 -24.82
CA GLU A 5 10.41 37.75 -25.57
C GLU A 5 11.86 37.64 -26.09
N ASN A 6 12.61 36.63 -25.65
CA ASN A 6 13.99 36.32 -26.04
C ASN A 6 14.12 35.09 -26.92
N GLY A 7 13.00 34.54 -27.43
CA GLY A 7 12.98 33.37 -28.33
C GLY A 7 13.26 32.04 -27.68
N ARG A 8 13.16 31.91 -26.32
CA ARG A 8 13.34 30.68 -25.59
C ARG A 8 12.00 29.96 -25.36
N ASP A 9 11.97 28.65 -25.60
CA ASP A 9 10.79 27.84 -25.32
C ASP A 9 10.47 27.87 -23.83
N VAL A 10 9.38 28.52 -23.45
CA VAL A 10 8.90 28.59 -22.07
C VAL A 10 7.68 27.70 -21.92
N MET A 11 7.78 26.69 -21.07
CA MET A 11 6.63 25.90 -20.64
C MET A 11 5.82 26.69 -19.60
N ARG A 12 4.74 27.36 -20.03
CA ARG A 12 3.77 27.94 -19.09
C ARG A 12 2.98 26.82 -18.40
N GLU A 13 2.78 26.98 -17.10
CA GLU A 13 1.87 26.08 -16.37
C GLU A 13 0.48 26.15 -16.98
N CYS A 14 -0.06 24.99 -17.34
CA CYS A 14 -1.42 24.89 -17.86
C CYS A 14 -2.41 25.32 -16.77
N ARG A 15 -3.25 26.33 -17.01
CA ARG A 15 -4.28 26.80 -16.09
C ARG A 15 -5.24 25.67 -15.62
N ASN A 16 -5.34 24.58 -16.39
CA ASN A 16 -6.15 23.41 -16.08
C ASN A 16 -5.36 22.30 -15.34
N GLY A 17 -4.14 22.55 -14.89
CA GLY A 17 -3.33 21.57 -14.15
C GLY A 17 -2.93 20.32 -14.97
N CYS A 18 -2.89 20.39 -16.30
CA CYS A 18 -2.61 19.24 -17.17
C CYS A 18 -1.29 18.54 -16.85
N ARG A 19 -0.22 19.31 -16.52
CA ARG A 19 1.08 18.76 -16.15
C ARG A 19 1.00 17.94 -14.85
N SER A 20 0.28 18.46 -13.86
CA SER A 20 0.03 17.76 -12.59
C SER A 20 -0.75 16.46 -12.81
N LYS A 21 -1.80 16.50 -13.66
CA LYS A 21 -2.59 15.30 -14.01
C LYS A 21 -1.75 14.24 -14.74
N ILE A 22 -0.95 14.63 -15.73
CA ILE A 22 -0.07 13.71 -16.47
C ILE A 22 0.99 13.10 -15.55
N LEU A 23 1.58 13.92 -14.65
CA LEU A 23 2.56 13.43 -13.69
C LEU A 23 1.91 12.44 -12.72
N HIS A 24 0.73 12.77 -12.21
CA HIS A 24 -0.04 11.90 -11.32
C HIS A 24 -0.38 10.56 -11.99
N GLU A 25 -0.88 10.56 -13.24
CA GLU A 25 -1.15 9.35 -14.00
C GLU A 25 0.11 8.48 -14.22
N ARG A 26 1.26 9.10 -14.53
CA ARG A 26 2.54 8.38 -14.67
C ARG A 26 2.97 7.77 -13.34
N THR A 27 2.79 8.48 -12.22
CA THR A 27 3.12 8.01 -10.88
C THR A 27 2.21 6.84 -10.49
N LEU A 28 0.92 6.91 -10.79
CA LEU A 28 -0.02 5.82 -10.57
C LEU A 28 0.33 4.57 -11.38
N ARG A 29 0.74 4.71 -12.64
CA ARG A 29 1.18 3.57 -13.47
C ARG A 29 2.46 2.92 -12.91
N PHE A 30 3.40 3.72 -12.42
CA PHE A 30 4.61 3.20 -11.78
C PHE A 30 4.30 2.49 -10.46
N ALA A 31 3.27 2.94 -9.75
CA ALA A 31 2.90 2.41 -8.45
C ALA A 31 2.31 1.00 -8.50
N ASP A 32 1.91 0.49 -9.66
CA ASP A 32 1.25 -0.81 -9.85
C ASP A 32 -0.01 -0.98 -8.98
N ILE A 33 -0.66 0.13 -8.61
CA ILE A 33 -1.90 0.11 -7.82
C ILE A 33 -3.03 -0.48 -8.69
N PRO A 34 -3.72 -1.53 -8.21
CA PRO A 34 -4.85 -2.11 -8.92
C PRO A 34 -5.93 -1.07 -9.24
N GLU A 35 -6.57 -1.19 -10.40
CA GLU A 35 -7.56 -0.21 -10.88
C GLU A 35 -8.68 0.05 -9.87
N ALA A 36 -9.15 -1.00 -9.20
CA ALA A 36 -10.17 -0.91 -8.15
C ALA A 36 -9.79 0.00 -6.96
N PHE A 37 -8.50 0.35 -6.81
CA PHE A 37 -7.99 1.19 -5.72
C PHE A 37 -7.43 2.53 -6.19
N ARG A 38 -7.48 2.87 -7.48
CA ARG A 38 -6.91 4.13 -8.01
C ARG A 38 -7.56 5.37 -7.41
N ASP A 39 -8.88 5.31 -7.18
CA ASP A 39 -9.67 6.43 -6.67
C ASP A 39 -9.90 6.37 -5.16
N VAL A 40 -9.23 5.45 -4.49
CA VAL A 40 -9.34 5.33 -3.04
C VAL A 40 -8.54 6.45 -2.38
N ARG A 41 -9.19 7.21 -1.50
CA ARG A 41 -8.62 8.34 -0.75
C ARG A 41 -8.95 8.20 0.73
N LEU A 42 -8.21 8.90 1.58
CA LEU A 42 -8.49 8.94 3.02
C LEU A 42 -9.86 9.56 3.31
N ASP A 43 -10.26 10.56 2.54
CA ASP A 43 -11.55 11.24 2.70
C ASP A 43 -12.75 10.35 2.35
N ASN A 44 -12.55 9.35 1.45
CA ASN A 44 -13.57 8.39 1.10
C ASN A 44 -13.44 7.05 1.85
N PHE A 45 -12.61 7.01 2.89
CA PHE A 45 -12.51 5.85 3.77
C PHE A 45 -13.68 5.82 4.76
N ARG A 46 -14.62 4.94 4.50
CA ARG A 46 -15.90 4.85 5.22
C ARG A 46 -15.72 4.08 6.53
N LYS A 47 -15.78 4.77 7.67
CA LYS A 47 -15.73 4.16 9.02
C LYS A 47 -17.08 3.57 9.42
N GLU A 48 -18.16 4.07 8.86
CA GLU A 48 -19.54 3.68 9.13
C GLU A 48 -19.90 2.27 8.68
N VAL A 49 -19.02 1.65 7.88
CA VAL A 49 -19.19 0.25 7.43
C VAL A 49 -18.93 -0.77 8.53
N TYR A 50 -18.24 -0.37 9.61
CA TYR A 50 -18.06 -1.19 10.80
C TYR A 50 -19.31 -1.13 11.67
N ARG A 51 -19.84 -2.28 12.02
CA ARG A 51 -21.11 -2.41 12.76
C ARG A 51 -20.90 -2.69 14.24
N GLU A 52 -19.86 -3.49 14.55
CA GLU A 52 -19.54 -3.85 15.91
C GLU A 52 -19.01 -2.65 16.70
N PRO A 53 -19.48 -2.40 17.94
CA PRO A 53 -19.03 -1.25 18.73
C PRO A 53 -17.52 -1.19 18.93
N GLU A 54 -16.89 -2.33 19.25
CA GLU A 54 -15.43 -2.44 19.41
C GLU A 54 -14.68 -2.11 18.11
N SER A 55 -15.21 -2.55 16.96
CA SER A 55 -14.64 -2.27 15.65
C SER A 55 -14.74 -0.79 15.29
N ARG A 56 -15.82 -0.11 15.70
CA ARG A 56 -16.00 1.33 15.50
C ARG A 56 -15.02 2.15 16.31
N GLU A 57 -14.80 1.78 17.56
CA GLU A 57 -13.81 2.42 18.43
C GLU A 57 -12.41 2.22 17.83
N LYS A 58 -12.05 0.97 17.55
CA LYS A 58 -10.73 0.62 17.01
C LYS A 58 -10.41 1.30 15.68
N ILE A 59 -11.38 1.48 14.76
CA ILE A 59 -11.11 2.16 13.49
C ILE A 59 -10.91 3.67 13.67
N VAL A 60 -11.41 4.26 14.74
CA VAL A 60 -11.11 5.65 15.11
C VAL A 60 -9.65 5.75 15.54
N ASP A 61 -9.18 4.85 16.40
CA ASP A 61 -7.77 4.81 16.84
C ASP A 61 -6.82 4.59 15.66
N VAL A 62 -7.17 3.68 14.75
CA VAL A 62 -6.42 3.47 13.50
C VAL A 62 -6.33 4.76 12.69
N ALA A 63 -7.44 5.48 12.53
CA ALA A 63 -7.47 6.73 11.79
C ALA A 63 -6.63 7.83 12.46
N GLU A 64 -6.61 7.88 13.79
CA GLU A 64 -5.77 8.81 14.56
C GLU A 64 -4.29 8.49 14.43
N ALA A 65 -3.91 7.22 14.53
CA ALA A 65 -2.54 6.76 14.32
C ALA A 65 -2.03 7.12 12.92
N VAL A 66 -2.86 6.90 11.89
CA VAL A 66 -2.54 7.28 10.50
C VAL A 66 -2.39 8.79 10.34
N ARG A 67 -3.29 9.59 10.94
CA ARG A 67 -3.18 11.06 10.90
C ARG A 67 -1.91 11.55 11.60
N TYR A 68 -1.56 10.96 12.74
CA TYR A 68 -0.33 11.26 13.46
C TYR A 68 0.89 10.99 12.57
N TRP A 69 0.96 9.79 11.96
CA TRP A 69 2.04 9.42 11.07
C TRP A 69 2.13 10.33 9.84
N LEU A 70 1.01 10.67 9.22
CA LEU A 70 0.99 11.59 8.06
C LEU A 70 1.45 13.02 8.41
N ARG A 71 1.06 13.53 9.59
CA ARG A 71 1.54 14.84 10.05
C ARG A 71 3.06 14.87 10.25
N GLY A 72 3.62 13.76 10.76
CA GLY A 72 5.07 13.59 10.96
C GLY A 72 5.80 12.98 9.77
N PHE A 73 5.15 12.85 8.60
CA PHE A 73 5.68 12.06 7.47
C PHE A 73 7.11 12.47 7.06
N SER A 74 7.44 13.76 7.04
CA SER A 74 8.77 14.22 6.67
C SER A 74 9.88 13.63 7.56
N GLU A 75 9.63 13.54 8.86
CA GLU A 75 10.59 12.97 9.82
C GLU A 75 10.60 11.45 9.76
N PHE A 76 9.42 10.82 9.68
CA PHE A 76 9.32 9.37 9.54
C PHE A 76 9.94 8.87 8.23
N ARG A 77 9.81 9.64 7.13
CA ARG A 77 10.47 9.36 5.86
C ARG A 77 12.00 9.38 5.99
N LYS A 78 12.58 10.39 6.67
CA LYS A 78 14.02 10.47 6.91
C LYS A 78 14.53 9.30 7.76
N ALA A 79 13.73 8.89 8.75
CA ALA A 79 14.04 7.76 9.63
C ALA A 79 13.77 6.40 8.98
N GLY A 80 13.01 6.34 7.88
CA GLY A 80 12.59 5.10 7.23
C GLY A 80 11.53 4.34 8.02
N VAL A 81 10.68 5.05 8.80
CA VAL A 81 9.64 4.45 9.65
C VAL A 81 8.31 4.41 8.91
N GLY A 82 7.75 3.20 8.76
CA GLY A 82 6.49 2.91 8.10
C GLY A 82 5.40 2.43 9.06
N LEU A 83 4.43 1.71 8.50
CA LEU A 83 3.25 1.19 9.21
C LEU A 83 3.05 -0.29 8.92
N TYR A 84 2.58 -1.04 9.92
CA TYR A 84 2.22 -2.45 9.79
C TYR A 84 0.79 -2.63 10.30
N PHE A 85 -0.17 -2.82 9.38
CA PHE A 85 -1.57 -3.04 9.69
C PHE A 85 -1.85 -4.53 9.79
N TYR A 86 -2.38 -4.99 10.92
CA TYR A 86 -2.67 -6.40 11.12
C TYR A 86 -4.05 -6.65 11.71
N SER A 87 -4.66 -7.77 11.33
CA SER A 87 -5.92 -8.31 11.85
C SER A 87 -6.08 -9.71 11.31
N ALA A 88 -6.49 -10.67 12.13
CA ALA A 88 -6.73 -12.05 11.69
C ALA A 88 -7.92 -12.12 10.72
N THR A 89 -8.81 -11.13 10.78
CA THR A 89 -10.01 -11.08 9.93
C THR A 89 -9.68 -10.57 8.52
N LYS A 90 -9.96 -11.41 7.53
CA LYS A 90 -9.86 -11.06 6.11
C LYS A 90 -10.99 -10.11 5.71
N GLY A 91 -10.65 -9.10 4.90
CA GLY A 91 -11.63 -8.13 4.42
C GLY A 91 -11.98 -7.04 5.43
N SER A 92 -11.15 -6.82 6.44
CA SER A 92 -11.33 -5.76 7.45
C SER A 92 -11.00 -4.34 6.96
N GLY A 93 -10.45 -4.17 5.74
CA GLY A 93 -10.18 -2.85 5.16
C GLY A 93 -8.71 -2.42 5.16
N LYS A 94 -7.78 -3.25 5.66
CA LYS A 94 -6.32 -2.96 5.73
C LYS A 94 -5.73 -2.47 4.42
N THR A 95 -5.89 -3.25 3.35
CA THR A 95 -5.39 -2.92 2.00
C THR A 95 -5.93 -1.59 1.51
N ARG A 96 -7.25 -1.35 1.68
CA ARG A 96 -7.89 -0.11 1.27
C ARG A 96 -7.27 1.10 1.98
N LEU A 97 -7.05 1.02 3.29
CA LEU A 97 -6.44 2.10 4.05
C LEU A 97 -4.99 2.32 3.63
N MET A 98 -4.19 1.26 3.49
CA MET A 98 -2.80 1.36 3.06
C MET A 98 -2.69 2.04 1.69
N VAL A 99 -3.54 1.67 0.74
CA VAL A 99 -3.54 2.31 -0.59
C VAL A 99 -4.04 3.76 -0.52
N SER A 100 -5.03 4.08 0.35
CA SER A 100 -5.45 5.48 0.58
C SER A 100 -4.27 6.35 1.03
N ILE A 101 -3.43 5.82 1.91
CA ILE A 101 -2.20 6.49 2.37
C ILE A 101 -1.23 6.66 1.20
N GLY A 102 -0.99 5.61 0.42
CA GLY A 102 -0.11 5.67 -0.76
C GLY A 102 -0.54 6.74 -1.76
N ASN A 103 -1.84 6.81 -2.08
CA ASN A 103 -2.40 7.82 -2.98
C ASN A 103 -2.23 9.23 -2.41
N GLU A 104 -2.48 9.43 -1.12
CA GLU A 104 -2.26 10.70 -0.42
C GLU A 104 -0.80 11.15 -0.48
N LEU A 105 0.14 10.22 -0.27
CA LEU A 105 1.57 10.50 -0.31
C LEU A 105 2.05 10.89 -1.72
N MET A 106 1.54 10.22 -2.75
CA MET A 106 1.84 10.58 -4.14
C MET A 106 1.31 11.97 -4.48
N GLU A 107 0.08 12.28 -4.06
CA GLU A 107 -0.58 13.54 -4.38
C GLU A 107 0.02 14.73 -3.63
N LYS A 108 0.21 14.61 -2.31
CA LYS A 108 0.70 15.73 -1.47
C LYS A 108 2.20 15.93 -1.50
N TYR A 109 2.96 14.83 -1.56
CA TYR A 109 4.42 14.91 -1.41
C TYR A 109 5.17 14.56 -2.70
N GLY A 110 4.47 14.14 -3.76
CA GLY A 110 5.08 13.78 -5.03
C GLY A 110 6.06 12.59 -4.93
N VAL A 111 5.95 11.75 -3.89
CA VAL A 111 6.85 10.63 -3.66
C VAL A 111 6.50 9.44 -4.56
N ARG A 112 7.50 8.64 -4.90
CA ARG A 112 7.29 7.43 -5.67
C ARG A 112 6.85 6.29 -4.75
N VAL A 113 5.67 5.77 -5.01
CA VAL A 113 5.09 4.62 -4.32
C VAL A 113 5.09 3.42 -5.24
N LYS A 114 5.32 2.22 -4.70
CA LYS A 114 5.11 0.95 -5.40
C LYS A 114 4.27 0.03 -4.53
N PHE A 115 3.26 -0.58 -5.13
CA PHE A 115 2.37 -1.55 -4.50
C PHE A 115 2.62 -2.94 -5.09
N ALA A 116 2.66 -3.95 -4.24
CA ALA A 116 2.61 -5.34 -4.64
C ALA A 116 2.11 -6.21 -3.47
N THR A 117 1.43 -7.30 -3.76
CA THR A 117 1.23 -8.34 -2.74
C THR A 117 2.53 -9.13 -2.55
N SER A 118 2.71 -9.74 -1.37
CA SER A 118 3.87 -10.59 -1.11
C SER A 118 4.02 -11.71 -2.15
N LEU A 119 2.89 -12.32 -2.55
CA LEU A 119 2.88 -13.36 -3.58
C LEU A 119 3.27 -12.84 -4.97
N GLN A 120 2.80 -11.63 -5.34
CA GLN A 120 3.20 -11.01 -6.62
C GLN A 120 4.70 -10.75 -6.69
N ILE A 121 5.30 -10.27 -5.60
CA ILE A 121 6.77 -10.10 -5.51
C ILE A 121 7.48 -11.42 -5.79
N LEU A 122 7.05 -12.50 -5.15
CA LEU A 122 7.67 -13.81 -5.32
C LEU A 122 7.45 -14.39 -6.72
N ASP A 123 6.27 -14.21 -7.31
CA ASP A 123 5.98 -14.67 -8.66
C ASP A 123 6.79 -13.91 -9.71
N GLU A 124 6.95 -12.59 -9.55
CA GLU A 124 7.82 -11.79 -10.41
C GLU A 124 9.29 -12.25 -10.31
N ILE A 125 9.78 -12.54 -9.09
CA ILE A 125 11.13 -13.09 -8.90
C ILE A 125 11.27 -14.44 -9.59
N ARG A 126 10.30 -15.36 -9.44
CA ARG A 126 10.33 -16.67 -10.12
C ARG A 126 10.37 -16.53 -11.63
N ARG A 127 9.60 -15.61 -12.22
CA ARG A 127 9.62 -15.36 -13.68
C ARG A 127 11.00 -14.92 -14.17
N THR A 128 11.83 -14.36 -13.33
CA THR A 128 13.21 -14.01 -13.72
C THR A 128 14.13 -15.23 -13.83
N TRP A 129 13.73 -16.39 -13.27
CA TRP A 129 14.54 -17.60 -13.30
C TRP A 129 14.56 -18.33 -14.66
N ASP A 130 13.62 -18.00 -15.53
CA ASP A 130 13.53 -18.54 -16.88
C ASP A 130 14.08 -17.53 -17.89
N GLY A 131 15.22 -17.80 -18.52
CA GLY A 131 15.76 -16.95 -19.60
C GLY A 131 17.28 -16.74 -19.57
N ALA A 132 17.82 -16.22 -20.68
CA ALA A 132 19.26 -16.06 -20.91
C ALA A 132 19.93 -14.92 -20.08
N ARG A 133 19.11 -14.04 -19.41
CA ARG A 133 19.61 -12.89 -18.63
C ARG A 133 19.04 -12.88 -17.19
N LYS A 134 18.93 -14.04 -16.59
CA LYS A 134 18.31 -14.28 -15.27
C LYS A 134 18.76 -13.31 -14.18
N GLU A 135 20.04 -13.30 -13.89
CA GLU A 135 20.64 -12.51 -12.80
C GLU A 135 20.43 -11.00 -12.96
N GLN A 136 20.56 -10.49 -14.20
CA GLN A 136 20.37 -9.05 -14.45
C GLN A 136 18.91 -8.63 -14.26
N THR A 137 17.97 -9.50 -14.61
CA THR A 137 16.53 -9.22 -14.51
C THR A 137 16.08 -9.26 -13.04
N GLU A 138 16.50 -10.28 -12.29
CA GLU A 138 16.23 -10.38 -10.86
C GLU A 138 16.83 -9.20 -10.10
N SER A 139 18.11 -8.88 -10.35
CA SER A 139 18.79 -7.76 -9.71
C SER A 139 18.10 -6.43 -9.97
N ARG A 140 17.58 -6.19 -11.18
CA ARG A 140 16.79 -4.99 -11.49
C ARG A 140 15.48 -4.94 -10.74
N LEU A 141 14.77 -6.06 -10.66
CA LEU A 141 13.52 -6.16 -9.90
C LEU A 141 13.76 -5.88 -8.42
N LEU A 142 14.68 -6.60 -7.79
CA LEU A 142 15.05 -6.40 -6.38
C LEU A 142 15.49 -4.95 -6.14
N ASN A 143 16.35 -4.39 -7.00
CA ASN A 143 16.78 -3.01 -6.86
C ASN A 143 15.62 -2.02 -6.97
N SER A 144 14.63 -2.26 -7.84
CA SER A 144 13.44 -1.41 -7.93
C SER A 144 12.62 -1.42 -6.65
N LEU A 145 12.46 -2.58 -6.00
CA LEU A 145 11.76 -2.71 -4.72
C LEU A 145 12.55 -2.09 -3.56
N ILE A 146 13.87 -2.24 -3.56
CA ILE A 146 14.77 -1.71 -2.52
C ILE A 146 14.83 -0.18 -2.59
N THR A 147 14.95 0.40 -3.78
CA THR A 147 15.24 1.83 -3.96
C THR A 147 14.00 2.72 -4.02
N THR A 148 12.81 2.15 -4.28
CA THR A 148 11.55 2.92 -4.26
C THR A 148 11.35 3.60 -2.90
N GLU A 149 10.93 4.86 -2.90
CA GLU A 149 10.79 5.65 -1.67
C GLU A 149 9.82 5.02 -0.69
N ILE A 150 8.63 4.66 -1.17
CA ILE A 150 7.58 4.00 -0.41
C ILE A 150 7.25 2.66 -1.08
N LEU A 151 7.39 1.57 -0.35
CA LEU A 151 6.94 0.24 -0.79
C LEU A 151 5.74 -0.18 0.05
N MET A 152 4.66 -0.54 -0.60
CA MET A 152 3.47 -1.12 0.02
C MET A 152 3.45 -2.62 -0.28
N ILE A 153 3.60 -3.44 0.76
CA ILE A 153 3.52 -4.90 0.66
C ILE A 153 2.20 -5.36 1.27
N ASP A 154 1.30 -5.83 0.42
CA ASP A 154 -0.02 -6.32 0.84
C ASP A 154 0.01 -7.82 1.13
N ASP A 155 -0.80 -8.25 2.09
CA ASP A 155 -0.93 -9.64 2.54
C ASP A 155 0.43 -10.30 2.89
N PHE A 156 1.29 -9.58 3.64
CA PHE A 156 2.59 -10.08 4.08
C PHE A 156 2.43 -11.23 5.09
N GLY A 157 3.14 -12.33 4.89
CA GLY A 157 3.08 -13.52 5.75
C GLY A 157 2.07 -14.59 5.31
N VAL A 158 1.48 -14.47 4.10
CA VAL A 158 0.58 -15.51 3.54
C VAL A 158 1.32 -16.57 2.74
N GLU A 159 2.57 -16.32 2.39
CA GLU A 159 3.42 -17.21 1.61
C GLU A 159 3.90 -18.42 2.42
N GLN A 160 4.10 -19.53 1.72
CA GLN A 160 4.68 -20.72 2.36
C GLN A 160 6.15 -20.48 2.70
N GLU A 161 6.53 -20.90 3.89
CA GLU A 161 7.90 -20.87 4.36
C GLU A 161 8.79 -21.76 3.49
N LYS A 162 9.69 -21.13 2.72
CA LYS A 162 10.72 -21.77 1.93
C LYS A 162 12.01 -20.97 2.07
N GLY A 163 13.16 -21.65 2.11
CA GLY A 163 14.44 -20.98 2.31
C GLY A 163 14.71 -19.81 1.35
N TRP A 164 14.40 -19.98 0.05
CA TRP A 164 14.55 -18.92 -0.94
C TRP A 164 13.61 -17.73 -0.72
N VAL A 165 12.40 -17.93 -0.15
CA VAL A 165 11.44 -16.86 0.20
C VAL A 165 12.05 -15.96 1.28
N ASN A 166 12.59 -16.58 2.34
CA ASN A 166 13.30 -15.87 3.39
C ASN A 166 14.51 -15.09 2.84
N GLU A 167 15.29 -15.71 1.94
CA GLU A 167 16.44 -15.04 1.32
C GLU A 167 16.03 -13.78 0.54
N LYS A 168 14.97 -13.87 -0.28
CA LYS A 168 14.52 -12.74 -1.11
C LYS A 168 13.91 -11.63 -0.25
N PHE A 169 13.04 -11.95 0.71
CA PHE A 169 12.49 -10.93 1.61
C PHE A 169 13.58 -10.35 2.51
N TYR A 170 14.55 -11.14 2.98
CA TYR A 170 15.71 -10.61 3.69
C TYR A 170 16.45 -9.57 2.84
N SER A 171 16.74 -9.89 1.59
CA SER A 171 17.42 -8.95 0.67
C SER A 171 16.64 -7.63 0.52
N ILE A 172 15.32 -7.71 0.28
CA ILE A 172 14.46 -6.54 0.12
C ILE A 172 14.40 -5.73 1.42
N ILE A 173 14.04 -6.36 2.53
CA ILE A 173 13.84 -5.68 3.83
C ILE A 173 15.16 -5.10 4.35
N ASN A 174 16.26 -5.86 4.28
CA ASN A 174 17.57 -5.38 4.70
C ASN A 174 18.06 -4.21 3.85
N GLY A 175 17.91 -4.29 2.52
CA GLY A 175 18.28 -3.19 1.64
C GLY A 175 17.49 -1.91 1.93
N ARG A 176 16.19 -2.03 2.20
CA ARG A 176 15.31 -0.91 2.58
C ARG A 176 15.65 -0.37 3.97
N TYR A 177 15.93 -1.26 4.92
CA TYR A 177 16.36 -0.91 6.28
C TYR A 177 17.63 -0.04 6.25
N ILE A 178 18.68 -0.51 5.55
CA ILE A 178 19.94 0.23 5.38
C ILE A 178 19.70 1.56 4.65
N GLY A 179 18.90 1.54 3.58
CA GLY A 179 18.56 2.72 2.77
C GLY A 179 17.54 3.67 3.42
N ARG A 180 17.09 3.39 4.65
CA ARG A 180 16.04 4.15 5.36
C ARG A 180 14.82 4.42 4.46
N LYS A 181 14.35 3.38 3.77
CA LYS A 181 13.17 3.46 2.89
C LYS A 181 11.91 3.05 3.65
N VAL A 182 10.86 3.84 3.51
CA VAL A 182 9.58 3.57 4.18
C VAL A 182 8.89 2.37 3.55
N THR A 183 8.48 1.42 4.39
CA THR A 183 7.66 0.28 3.95
C THR A 183 6.35 0.25 4.73
N LEU A 184 5.24 0.10 4.01
CA LEU A 184 3.92 -0.11 4.58
C LEU A 184 3.53 -1.57 4.36
N PHE A 185 2.97 -2.20 5.38
CA PHE A 185 2.56 -3.60 5.32
C PHE A 185 1.09 -3.76 5.68
N THR A 186 0.44 -4.73 5.05
CA THR A 186 -0.75 -5.35 5.62
C THR A 186 -0.49 -6.82 5.87
N SER A 187 -1.08 -7.38 6.92
CA SER A 187 -0.96 -8.79 7.25
C SER A 187 -2.23 -9.32 7.94
N ASN A 188 -2.44 -10.62 7.85
CA ASN A 188 -3.44 -11.32 8.64
C ASN A 188 -2.86 -11.87 9.96
N GLN A 189 -1.60 -11.56 10.27
CA GLN A 189 -0.88 -12.03 11.45
C GLN A 189 -0.21 -10.84 12.14
N ARG A 190 0.01 -10.96 13.45
CA ARG A 190 0.89 -10.06 14.18
C ARG A 190 2.32 -10.25 13.67
N LEU A 191 3.16 -9.24 13.83
CA LEU A 191 4.54 -9.32 13.38
C LEU A 191 5.32 -10.44 14.07
N ASP A 192 5.04 -10.66 15.36
CA ASP A 192 5.69 -11.71 16.17
C ASP A 192 5.23 -13.14 15.81
N ASP A 193 4.08 -13.28 15.14
CA ASP A 193 3.52 -14.56 14.72
C ASP A 193 3.96 -14.97 13.29
N LEU A 194 4.76 -14.12 12.63
CA LEU A 194 5.23 -14.40 11.29
C LEU A 194 6.33 -15.47 11.28
N HIS A 195 6.19 -16.42 10.38
CA HIS A 195 7.17 -17.51 10.18
C HIS A 195 8.31 -17.09 9.24
N TYR A 196 8.95 -15.97 9.52
CA TYR A 196 10.15 -15.51 8.82
C TYR A 196 11.40 -15.63 9.69
N ASP A 197 12.56 -15.59 9.04
CA ASP A 197 13.84 -15.43 9.73
C ASP A 197 13.75 -14.25 10.71
N SER A 198 14.21 -14.46 11.94
CA SER A 198 14.18 -13.46 13.02
C SER A 198 14.85 -12.13 12.63
N ARG A 199 15.83 -12.18 11.73
CA ARG A 199 16.50 -10.99 11.20
C ARG A 199 15.57 -10.12 10.34
N ILE A 200 14.59 -10.73 9.64
CA ILE A 200 13.57 -9.98 8.88
C ILE A 200 12.61 -9.31 9.85
N VAL A 201 12.04 -10.11 10.77
CA VAL A 201 11.07 -9.63 11.77
C VAL A 201 11.66 -8.49 12.59
N SER A 202 12.87 -8.64 13.13
CA SER A 202 13.54 -7.61 13.94
C SER A 202 13.71 -6.29 13.18
N ARG A 203 14.12 -6.33 11.89
CA ARG A 203 14.29 -5.11 11.07
C ARG A 203 12.96 -4.41 10.79
N ILE A 204 11.91 -5.19 10.53
CA ILE A 204 10.57 -4.61 10.34
C ILE A 204 10.11 -3.99 11.65
N GLN A 205 10.24 -4.70 12.77
CA GLN A 205 9.82 -4.26 14.10
C GLN A 205 10.44 -2.91 14.49
N GLU A 206 11.72 -2.70 14.20
CA GLU A 206 12.42 -1.44 14.45
C GLU A 206 11.90 -0.28 13.58
N ARG A 207 11.31 -0.58 12.42
CA ARG A 207 10.99 0.42 11.38
C ARG A 207 9.51 0.57 11.07
N VAL A 208 8.62 0.06 11.92
CA VAL A 208 7.17 0.23 11.73
C VAL A 208 6.44 0.54 13.04
N PHE A 209 5.38 1.32 12.93
CA PHE A 209 4.32 1.32 13.93
C PHE A 209 3.36 0.17 13.64
N GLN A 210 3.22 -0.74 14.59
CA GLN A 210 2.26 -1.83 14.50
C GLN A 210 0.87 -1.33 14.90
N ILE A 211 -0.08 -1.44 13.99
CA ILE A 211 -1.45 -0.90 14.15
C ILE A 211 -2.44 -2.06 14.04
N PRO A 212 -3.06 -2.46 15.16
CA PRO A 212 -4.11 -3.49 15.14
C PRO A 212 -5.36 -2.95 14.44
N PHE A 213 -5.86 -3.71 13.49
CA PHE A 213 -7.07 -3.38 12.75
C PHE A 213 -8.30 -4.06 13.36
N PRO A 214 -9.54 -3.56 13.10
CA PRO A 214 -10.76 -4.23 13.56
C PRO A 214 -10.87 -5.69 13.11
N GLU A 215 -11.34 -6.56 14.01
CA GLU A 215 -11.59 -7.97 13.71
C GLU A 215 -13.01 -8.19 13.14
N GLU A 216 -13.39 -7.31 12.20
CA GLU A 216 -14.67 -7.34 11.51
C GLU A 216 -14.48 -7.30 10.00
N SER A 217 -15.23 -8.14 9.28
CA SER A 217 -15.17 -8.20 7.81
C SER A 217 -16.10 -7.16 7.16
N VAL A 218 -15.58 -6.01 6.82
CA VAL A 218 -16.28 -4.97 6.04
C VAL A 218 -16.78 -5.52 4.70
N ARG A 219 -16.03 -6.44 4.08
CA ARG A 219 -16.43 -7.08 2.81
C ARG A 219 -17.74 -7.85 2.96
N LYS A 220 -17.94 -8.56 4.08
CA LYS A 220 -19.20 -9.25 4.39
C LYS A 220 -20.34 -8.25 4.60
N ASN A 221 -20.09 -7.19 5.35
CA ASN A 221 -21.09 -6.16 5.63
C ASN A 221 -21.60 -5.48 4.35
N ILE A 222 -20.69 -5.15 3.43
CA ILE A 222 -21.04 -4.57 2.12
C ILE A 222 -21.85 -5.57 1.28
N ALA A 223 -21.42 -6.83 1.22
CA ALA A 223 -22.15 -7.87 0.48
C ALA A 223 -23.59 -8.08 1.00
N GLU A 224 -23.78 -8.05 2.33
CA GLU A 224 -25.11 -8.12 2.94
C GLU A 224 -25.97 -6.89 2.61
N GLN A 225 -25.40 -5.70 2.59
CA GLN A 225 -26.11 -4.49 2.20
C GLN A 225 -26.58 -4.55 0.74
N LEU A 226 -25.71 -4.96 -0.17
CA LEU A 226 -26.06 -5.13 -1.58
C LEU A 226 -27.17 -6.17 -1.77
N ARG A 227 -27.09 -7.29 -1.04
CA ARG A 227 -28.15 -8.30 -1.06
C ARG A 227 -29.51 -7.75 -0.59
N LYS A 228 -29.52 -7.00 0.51
CA LYS A 228 -30.75 -6.37 1.01
C LYS A 228 -31.33 -5.38 0.01
N GLN A 229 -30.49 -4.55 -0.63
CA GLN A 229 -30.94 -3.61 -1.65
C GLN A 229 -31.58 -4.31 -2.85
N LEU A 230 -30.98 -5.40 -3.33
CA LEU A 230 -31.54 -6.19 -4.43
C LEU A 230 -32.93 -6.75 -4.10
N PHE A 231 -33.11 -7.35 -2.92
CA PHE A 231 -34.37 -7.93 -2.53
C PHE A 231 -35.47 -6.88 -2.27
N ASN A 232 -35.11 -5.71 -1.74
CA ASN A 232 -36.05 -4.62 -1.56
C ASN A 232 -36.53 -4.07 -2.91
N GLY A 233 -35.61 -3.85 -3.89
CA GLY A 233 -35.97 -3.42 -5.24
C GLY A 233 -36.92 -4.40 -5.94
N ILE A 234 -36.67 -5.71 -5.85
CA ILE A 234 -37.56 -6.75 -6.40
C ILE A 234 -38.96 -6.71 -5.77
N THR A 235 -39.04 -6.35 -4.48
CA THR A 235 -40.34 -6.28 -3.77
C THR A 235 -41.13 -5.04 -4.16
N GLU A 236 -40.46 -3.92 -4.44
CA GLU A 236 -41.07 -2.67 -4.91
C GLU A 236 -41.60 -2.80 -6.36
N ASP A 237 -40.85 -3.48 -7.24
CA ASP A 237 -41.25 -3.73 -8.64
C ASP A 237 -42.43 -4.70 -8.77
N ARG A 238 -42.80 -5.44 -7.70
CA ARG A 238 -43.94 -6.37 -7.68
C ARG A 238 -45.22 -5.73 -7.15
N ARG A 239 -45.22 -4.48 -6.74
CA ARG A 239 -46.39 -3.71 -6.27
C ARG A 239 -46.86 -2.75 -7.31
#